data_7caddc0791c73254d1c58c1ce3dcb4c5
#
_entry.id   7caddc0791c73254d1c58c1ce3dcb4c5
#
_cell.length_a   1.000
_cell.length_b   1.000
_cell.length_c   1.000
_cell.angle_alpha   90.00
_cell.angle_beta   90.00
_cell.angle_gamma   90.00
#
_symmetry.space_group_name_H-M   'P 1'
#
loop_
_entity.id
_entity.type
_entity.pdbx_description
1 polymer ?
#
loop_
_entity_poly.entity_id
_entity_poly.type
_entity_poly.pdbx_seq_one_letter_code
_entity_poly.pdbx_strand_id
1 'polypeptide(L)'
;MPLHFRWSLPFLLIGILALAPGLAHAQFGGLQSDGTNYYTFARPGENTIQILMLGDTGRDGIYEIGEGTDLAEFIALAGGAGESPLGARERQNVTVRLLRKGEDGQRSVIYESSITDLLVASDYPTLQRDDVLRIRVRRRQVFGWRDALQIVTSASTLILLVDRINRIF
;
A
#
# COMPACT_ATOMS: atom_id res chain seq x y z
N MET A 1 -41.23 34.78 -55.71
CA MET A 1 -40.95 35.26 -54.34
C MET A 1 -40.58 34.04 -53.48
N PRO A 2 -39.33 33.84 -53.10
CA PRO A 2 -38.97 32.74 -52.24
C PRO A 2 -38.89 33.22 -50.79
N LEU A 3 -39.64 32.58 -49.87
CA LEU A 3 -39.60 32.82 -48.46
C LEU A 3 -38.61 31.89 -47.75
N HIS A 4 -37.69 32.51 -47.11
CA HIS A 4 -36.68 32.09 -46.20
C HIS A 4 -37.13 31.13 -45.11
N PHE A 5 -36.63 29.88 -45.17
CA PHE A 5 -36.74 28.93 -44.07
C PHE A 5 -35.33 28.39 -43.75
N ARG A 6 -34.54 29.18 -43.07
CA ARG A 6 -33.12 28.83 -42.77
C ARG A 6 -32.69 28.95 -41.31
N TRP A 7 -33.59 28.97 -40.33
CA TRP A 7 -33.23 29.26 -38.93
C TRP A 7 -33.68 28.22 -37.89
N SER A 8 -34.16 27.06 -38.28
CA SER A 8 -34.65 26.04 -37.33
C SER A 8 -33.68 24.91 -36.99
N LEU A 9 -32.55 24.76 -37.71
CA LEU A 9 -31.60 23.69 -37.49
C LEU A 9 -30.72 23.85 -36.22
N PRO A 10 -30.28 25.04 -35.78
CA PRO A 10 -29.44 25.13 -34.58
C PRO A 10 -30.19 24.87 -33.26
N PHE A 11 -31.50 25.13 -33.21
CA PHE A 11 -32.30 24.91 -32.01
C PHE A 11 -32.62 23.43 -31.77
N LEU A 12 -32.64 22.60 -32.77
CA LEU A 12 -32.88 21.17 -32.65
C LEU A 12 -31.65 20.43 -32.09
N LEU A 13 -30.46 20.93 -32.37
CA LEU A 13 -29.19 20.34 -31.90
C LEU A 13 -28.94 20.63 -30.41
N ILE A 14 -29.43 21.76 -29.89
CA ILE A 14 -29.32 22.13 -28.45
C ILE A 14 -30.29 21.32 -27.62
N GLY A 15 -31.44 20.91 -28.12
CA GLY A 15 -32.43 20.09 -27.41
C GLY A 15 -31.97 18.64 -27.15
N ILE A 16 -31.10 18.08 -28.00
CA ILE A 16 -30.61 16.69 -27.88
C ILE A 16 -29.51 16.57 -26.82
N LEU A 17 -28.77 17.64 -26.55
CA LEU A 17 -27.70 17.64 -25.56
C LEU A 17 -28.23 17.73 -24.13
N ALA A 18 -29.48 18.13 -23.91
CA ALA A 18 -30.09 18.24 -22.58
C ALA A 18 -30.72 16.94 -22.06
N LEU A 19 -30.81 15.90 -22.90
CA LEU A 19 -31.36 14.58 -22.51
C LEU A 19 -30.29 13.50 -22.31
N ALA A 20 -29.02 13.85 -22.09
CA ALA A 20 -28.05 12.88 -21.63
C ALA A 20 -28.46 12.44 -20.21
N PRO A 21 -28.89 11.17 -20.00
CA PRO A 21 -29.07 10.67 -18.65
C PRO A 21 -27.73 10.80 -17.96
N GLY A 22 -27.69 11.59 -16.89
CA GLY A 22 -26.53 11.70 -16.05
C GLY A 22 -26.09 10.27 -15.71
N LEU A 23 -24.93 9.88 -16.21
CA LEU A 23 -24.23 8.69 -15.74
C LEU A 23 -24.03 8.93 -14.25
N ALA A 24 -24.94 8.38 -13.45
CA ALA A 24 -24.74 8.24 -12.02
C ALA A 24 -23.46 7.42 -11.88
N HIS A 25 -22.35 8.12 -11.73
CA HIS A 25 -21.15 7.50 -11.22
C HIS A 25 -21.54 7.04 -9.82
N ALA A 26 -21.76 5.74 -9.67
CA ALA A 26 -21.71 5.11 -8.38
C ALA A 26 -20.28 5.39 -7.88
N GLN A 27 -20.12 6.51 -7.19
CA GLN A 27 -18.96 6.73 -6.35
C GLN A 27 -19.04 5.63 -5.29
N PHE A 28 -18.32 4.55 -5.54
CA PHE A 28 -17.84 3.72 -4.45
C PHE A 28 -17.26 4.68 -3.43
N GLY A 29 -17.89 4.73 -2.24
CA GLY A 29 -17.63 5.71 -1.22
C GLY A 29 -16.15 5.90 -1.04
N GLY A 30 -15.66 7.01 -1.58
CA GLY A 30 -14.27 7.39 -1.46
C GLY A 30 -13.97 7.53 0.02
N LEU A 31 -12.95 6.87 0.44
CA LEU A 31 -12.28 6.99 1.71
C LEU A 31 -12.28 8.45 2.17
N GLN A 32 -13.25 8.82 2.98
CA GLN A 32 -13.28 10.13 3.61
C GLN A 32 -12.30 10.03 4.77
N SER A 33 -11.04 10.35 4.47
CA SER A 33 -9.99 10.51 5.45
C SER A 33 -10.26 11.82 6.21
N ASP A 34 -11.01 11.72 7.27
CA ASP A 34 -11.30 12.82 8.18
C ASP A 34 -10.15 12.98 9.18
N GLY A 35 -8.93 13.22 8.67
CA GLY A 35 -7.74 13.49 9.48
C GLY A 35 -7.28 12.37 10.43
N THR A 36 -8.11 11.38 10.69
CA THR A 36 -7.83 10.13 11.37
C THR A 36 -7.81 9.04 10.31
N ASN A 37 -6.77 8.23 10.26
CA ASN A 37 -6.67 7.12 9.32
C ASN A 37 -7.68 6.03 9.71
N TYR A 38 -8.94 6.24 9.33
CA TYR A 38 -10.04 5.33 9.58
C TYR A 38 -10.60 4.82 8.26
N TYR A 39 -10.66 3.51 8.10
CA TYR A 39 -11.05 2.84 6.87
C TYR A 39 -12.20 1.87 7.14
N THR A 40 -13.26 1.92 6.35
CA THR A 40 -14.41 1.02 6.47
C THR A 40 -14.52 0.12 5.25
N PHE A 41 -14.49 -1.19 5.47
CA PHE A 41 -14.61 -2.25 4.45
C PHE A 41 -15.74 -3.24 4.78
N ALA A 42 -16.80 -2.79 5.43
CA ALA A 42 -17.96 -3.61 5.76
C ALA A 42 -19.12 -3.35 4.81
N ARG A 43 -19.97 -4.35 4.61
CA ARG A 43 -21.22 -4.21 3.86
C ARG A 43 -22.29 -3.60 4.74
N PRO A 44 -23.26 -2.87 4.17
CA PRO A 44 -24.39 -2.35 4.95
C PRO A 44 -25.14 -3.48 5.65
N GLY A 45 -25.29 -3.37 6.99
CA GLY A 45 -26.00 -4.36 7.80
C GLY A 45 -25.17 -5.57 8.24
N GLU A 46 -23.88 -5.61 7.93
CA GLU A 46 -22.95 -6.64 8.41
C GLU A 46 -22.46 -6.30 9.82
N ASN A 47 -22.29 -7.33 10.66
CA ASN A 47 -21.58 -7.16 11.92
C ASN A 47 -20.13 -6.80 11.67
N THR A 48 -19.63 -5.78 12.37
CA THR A 48 -18.28 -5.30 12.16
C THR A 48 -17.39 -5.43 13.39
N ILE A 49 -16.11 -5.59 13.15
CA ILE A 49 -15.07 -5.51 14.16
C ILE A 49 -14.08 -4.39 13.79
N GLN A 50 -13.43 -3.82 14.78
CA GLN A 50 -12.38 -2.83 14.57
C GLN A 50 -11.04 -3.47 14.90
N ILE A 51 -10.07 -3.25 14.01
CA ILE A 51 -8.68 -3.65 14.16
C ILE A 51 -7.77 -2.48 13.89
N LEU A 52 -6.59 -2.50 14.48
CA LEU A 52 -5.57 -1.48 14.31
C LEU A 52 -4.45 -2.02 13.42
N MET A 53 -4.17 -1.36 12.31
CA MET A 53 -3.00 -1.68 11.48
C MET A 53 -1.88 -0.67 11.73
N LEU A 54 -0.68 -1.16 12.01
CA LEU A 54 0.53 -0.38 12.26
C LEU A 54 1.69 -0.92 11.41
N GLY A 55 2.48 -0.05 10.84
CA GLY A 55 3.72 -0.46 10.18
C GLY A 55 4.14 0.38 8.98
N ASP A 56 5.00 -0.19 8.16
CA ASP A 56 5.66 0.52 7.05
C ASP A 56 4.84 0.45 5.75
N THR A 57 3.50 0.44 5.82
CA THR A 57 2.62 0.26 4.66
C THR A 57 2.12 1.58 4.06
N GLY A 58 2.24 2.68 4.79
CA GLY A 58 1.66 3.97 4.41
C GLY A 58 0.14 4.04 4.54
N ARG A 59 -0.49 3.01 5.10
CA ARG A 59 -1.93 2.91 5.35
C ARG A 59 -2.23 2.52 6.79
N ASP A 60 -1.43 3.02 7.72
CA ASP A 60 -1.66 2.81 9.15
C ASP A 60 -2.97 3.44 9.58
N GLY A 61 -3.68 2.78 10.48
CA GLY A 61 -4.95 3.32 10.96
C GLY A 61 -5.86 2.26 11.57
N ILE A 62 -7.07 2.70 11.86
CA ILE A 62 -8.17 1.86 12.35
C ILE A 62 -8.97 1.37 11.15
N TYR A 63 -9.23 0.08 11.13
CA TYR A 63 -9.99 -0.59 10.09
C TYR A 63 -11.25 -1.19 10.68
N GLU A 64 -12.40 -0.83 10.12
CA GLU A 64 -13.67 -1.47 10.38
C GLU A 64 -13.95 -2.47 9.26
N ILE A 65 -14.01 -3.75 9.62
CA ILE A 65 -14.16 -4.88 8.68
C ILE A 65 -15.29 -5.78 9.12
N GLY A 66 -15.79 -6.63 8.21
CA GLY A 66 -16.79 -7.64 8.54
C GLY A 66 -16.27 -8.64 9.58
N GLU A 67 -17.13 -9.08 10.48
CA GLU A 67 -16.83 -10.17 11.40
C GLU A 67 -16.59 -11.46 10.63
N GLY A 68 -15.56 -12.21 11.00
CA GLY A 68 -15.15 -13.42 10.29
C GLY A 68 -14.10 -13.24 9.19
N THR A 69 -13.72 -11.99 8.87
CA THR A 69 -12.62 -11.70 7.94
C THR A 69 -11.32 -12.33 8.45
N ASP A 70 -10.62 -13.03 7.58
CA ASP A 70 -9.32 -13.61 7.90
C ASP A 70 -8.16 -12.64 7.62
N LEU A 71 -6.96 -13.03 8.07
CA LEU A 71 -5.76 -12.20 7.95
C LEU A 71 -5.38 -11.93 6.49
N ALA A 72 -5.52 -12.89 5.59
CA ALA A 72 -5.13 -12.71 4.18
C ALA A 72 -6.11 -11.80 3.44
N GLU A 73 -7.42 -12.00 3.66
CA GLU A 73 -8.47 -11.14 3.14
C GLU A 73 -8.27 -9.69 3.62
N PHE A 74 -7.99 -9.52 4.90
CA PHE A 74 -7.74 -8.19 5.45
C PHE A 74 -6.52 -7.50 4.82
N ILE A 75 -5.40 -8.21 4.65
CA ILE A 75 -4.21 -7.65 4.00
C ILE A 75 -4.54 -7.23 2.56
N ALA A 76 -5.34 -8.01 1.84
CA ALA A 76 -5.77 -7.65 0.49
C ALA A 76 -6.65 -6.39 0.49
N LEU A 77 -7.62 -6.27 1.42
CA LEU A 77 -8.46 -5.08 1.59
C LEU A 77 -7.64 -3.84 1.95
N ALA A 78 -6.63 -3.99 2.78
CA ALA A 78 -5.73 -2.91 3.18
C ALA A 78 -4.79 -2.45 2.05
N GLY A 79 -4.83 -3.11 0.89
CA GLY A 79 -4.01 -2.76 -0.27
C GLY A 79 -2.66 -3.46 -0.32
N GLY A 80 -2.57 -4.62 0.34
CA GLY A 80 -1.37 -5.45 0.37
C GLY A 80 -0.36 -5.05 1.46
N ALA A 81 0.75 -5.73 1.48
CA ALA A 81 1.77 -5.59 2.53
C ALA A 81 2.78 -4.45 2.27
N GLY A 82 2.43 -3.45 1.47
CA GLY A 82 3.31 -2.30 1.21
C GLY A 82 4.51 -2.63 0.32
N GLU A 83 4.31 -3.45 -0.70
CA GLU A 83 5.35 -3.69 -1.70
C GLU A 83 5.64 -2.40 -2.46
N SER A 84 6.85 -1.88 -2.29
CA SER A 84 7.37 -0.81 -3.13
C SER A 84 8.23 -1.39 -4.24
N PRO A 85 8.25 -0.76 -5.44
CA PRO A 85 9.18 -1.18 -6.47
C PRO A 85 10.61 -1.20 -5.93
N LEU A 86 11.22 -2.38 -5.97
CA LEU A 86 12.59 -2.59 -5.52
C LEU A 86 13.57 -2.12 -6.58
N GLY A 87 14.62 -1.44 -6.17
CA GLY A 87 15.78 -1.26 -7.00
C GLY A 87 16.42 -2.63 -7.36
N ALA A 88 17.11 -2.73 -8.50
CA ALA A 88 17.70 -3.98 -8.98
C ALA A 88 18.65 -4.68 -7.97
N ARG A 89 19.04 -4.01 -6.89
CA ARG A 89 19.95 -4.48 -5.84
C ARG A 89 19.36 -4.47 -4.43
N GLU A 90 18.05 -4.35 -4.33
CA GLU A 90 17.36 -4.34 -3.04
C GLU A 90 16.61 -5.66 -2.84
N ARG A 91 16.71 -6.20 -1.66
CA ARG A 91 15.85 -7.29 -1.19
C ARG A 91 14.96 -6.73 -0.10
N GLN A 92 13.69 -6.99 -0.22
CA GLN A 92 12.68 -6.63 0.76
C GLN A 92 12.22 -7.89 1.48
N ASN A 93 12.19 -7.81 2.81
CA ASN A 93 11.56 -8.83 3.65
C ASN A 93 10.43 -8.15 4.41
N VAL A 94 9.22 -8.62 4.18
CA VAL A 94 8.01 -8.14 4.84
C VAL A 94 7.59 -9.17 5.87
N THR A 95 7.52 -8.76 7.13
CA THR A 95 7.05 -9.59 8.23
C THR A 95 5.72 -9.06 8.73
N VAL A 96 4.75 -9.96 8.85
CA VAL A 96 3.40 -9.70 9.35
C VAL A 96 3.29 -10.32 10.74
N ARG A 97 2.83 -9.55 11.72
CA ARG A 97 2.56 -10.00 13.10
C ARG A 97 1.15 -9.64 13.49
N LEU A 98 0.40 -10.60 13.95
CA LEU A 98 -0.91 -10.40 14.55
C LEU A 98 -0.80 -10.48 16.07
N LEU A 99 -1.19 -9.40 16.74
CA LEU A 99 -1.18 -9.31 18.19
C LEU A 99 -2.61 -9.27 18.69
N ARG A 100 -2.91 -10.12 19.67
CA ARG A 100 -4.22 -10.19 20.31
C ARG A 100 -4.10 -9.91 21.80
N LYS A 101 -5.10 -9.24 22.35
CA LYS A 101 -5.20 -8.98 23.78
C LYS A 101 -5.62 -10.24 24.50
N GLY A 102 -4.79 -10.68 25.45
CA GLY A 102 -5.11 -11.80 26.36
C GLY A 102 -6.05 -11.40 27.47
N GLU A 103 -6.49 -12.38 28.27
CA GLU A 103 -7.33 -12.17 29.45
C GLU A 103 -6.65 -11.31 30.53
N ASP A 104 -5.34 -11.33 30.59
CA ASP A 104 -4.49 -10.50 31.45
C ASP A 104 -4.42 -9.02 30.99
N GLY A 105 -5.06 -8.68 29.89
CA GLY A 105 -5.03 -7.35 29.28
C GLY A 105 -3.76 -7.05 28.49
N GLN A 106 -2.75 -7.93 28.50
CA GLN A 106 -1.54 -7.77 27.69
C GLN A 106 -1.75 -8.28 26.26
N ARG A 107 -1.01 -7.71 25.31
CA ARG A 107 -1.03 -8.18 23.92
C ARG A 107 0.12 -9.15 23.70
N SER A 108 -0.20 -10.32 23.16
CA SER A 108 0.76 -11.33 22.73
C SER A 108 0.71 -11.52 21.21
N VAL A 109 1.81 -11.92 20.60
CA VAL A 109 1.87 -12.29 19.20
C VAL A 109 1.25 -13.68 19.05
N ILE A 110 0.10 -13.76 18.37
CA ILE A 110 -0.60 -15.02 18.10
C ILE A 110 -0.26 -15.61 16.72
N TYR A 111 0.25 -14.78 15.83
CA TYR A 111 0.69 -15.20 14.49
C TYR A 111 1.85 -14.31 14.02
N GLU A 112 2.87 -14.93 13.42
CA GLU A 112 3.98 -14.25 12.78
C GLU A 112 4.42 -15.01 11.54
N SER A 113 4.51 -14.33 10.41
CA SER A 113 4.94 -14.93 9.14
C SER A 113 5.62 -13.90 8.25
N SER A 114 6.45 -14.38 7.31
CA SER A 114 6.84 -13.53 6.18
C SER A 114 5.67 -13.44 5.18
N ILE A 115 5.62 -12.37 4.39
CA ILE A 115 4.57 -12.25 3.36
C ILE A 115 4.66 -13.39 2.34
N THR A 116 5.85 -13.87 2.03
CA THR A 116 6.06 -14.98 1.09
C THR A 116 5.48 -16.29 1.63
N ASP A 117 5.72 -16.57 2.92
CA ASP A 117 5.19 -17.76 3.56
C ASP A 117 3.67 -17.67 3.75
N LEU A 118 3.18 -16.47 4.03
CA LEU A 118 1.75 -16.20 4.15
C LEU A 118 1.02 -16.50 2.84
N LEU A 119 1.59 -16.16 1.68
CA LEU A 119 0.97 -16.41 0.38
C LEU A 119 0.82 -17.89 0.03
N VAL A 120 1.63 -18.77 0.63
CA VAL A 120 1.58 -20.22 0.41
C VAL A 120 0.89 -20.97 1.55
N ALA A 121 0.51 -20.29 2.62
CA ALA A 121 -0.22 -20.88 3.72
C ALA A 121 -1.63 -21.31 3.27
N SER A 122 -2.10 -22.42 3.82
CA SER A 122 -3.45 -22.97 3.55
C SER A 122 -4.49 -22.55 4.58
N ASP A 123 -4.05 -21.94 5.69
CA ASP A 123 -4.92 -21.56 6.81
C ASP A 123 -4.47 -20.22 7.38
N TYR A 124 -5.43 -19.33 7.61
CA TYR A 124 -5.20 -17.99 8.12
C TYR A 124 -6.01 -17.76 9.39
N PRO A 125 -5.43 -17.10 10.42
CA PRO A 125 -6.18 -16.76 11.61
C PRO A 125 -7.30 -15.77 11.28
N THR A 126 -8.51 -16.06 11.78
CA THR A 126 -9.63 -15.13 11.78
C THR A 126 -9.35 -13.96 12.71
N LEU A 127 -9.61 -12.77 12.24
CA LEU A 127 -9.40 -11.54 13.00
C LEU A 127 -10.50 -11.36 14.05
N GLN A 128 -10.12 -10.78 15.17
CA GLN A 128 -11.03 -10.46 16.27
C GLN A 128 -10.99 -8.98 16.61
N ARG A 129 -12.02 -8.52 17.31
CA ARG A 129 -12.07 -7.12 17.77
C ARG A 129 -10.84 -6.75 18.57
N ASP A 130 -10.32 -5.57 18.36
CA ASP A 130 -9.13 -4.99 19.00
C ASP A 130 -7.81 -5.70 18.69
N ASP A 131 -7.79 -6.60 17.70
CA ASP A 131 -6.55 -7.13 17.16
C ASP A 131 -5.68 -6.01 16.60
N VAL A 132 -4.37 -6.20 16.72
CA VAL A 132 -3.38 -5.28 16.15
C VAL A 132 -2.55 -6.02 15.12
N LEU A 133 -2.64 -5.60 13.86
CA LEU A 133 -1.77 -6.08 12.80
C LEU A 133 -0.56 -5.17 12.67
N ARG A 134 0.63 -5.74 12.80
CA ARG A 134 1.88 -5.02 12.58
C ARG A 134 2.61 -5.54 11.37
N ILE A 135 2.82 -4.67 10.39
CA ILE A 135 3.58 -4.98 9.17
C ILE A 135 4.92 -4.26 9.25
N ARG A 136 6.01 -5.01 9.13
CA ARG A 136 7.37 -4.48 9.14
C ARG A 136 8.07 -4.80 7.82
N VAL A 137 8.56 -3.78 7.17
CA VAL A 137 9.31 -3.89 5.92
C VAL A 137 10.80 -3.68 6.21
N ARG A 138 11.62 -4.70 5.98
CA ARG A 138 13.09 -4.59 6.06
C ARG A 138 13.68 -4.63 4.67
N ARG A 139 14.35 -3.56 4.29
CA ARG A 139 15.11 -3.49 3.04
C ARG A 139 16.58 -3.74 3.31
N ARG A 140 17.19 -4.57 2.49
CA ARG A 140 18.63 -4.82 2.51
C ARG A 140 19.19 -4.54 1.13
N GLN A 141 20.21 -3.71 1.08
CA GLN A 141 21.02 -3.58 -0.12
C GLN A 141 21.92 -4.81 -0.25
N VAL A 142 21.90 -5.42 -1.42
CA VAL A 142 22.79 -6.52 -1.73
C VAL A 142 24.08 -5.92 -2.29
N PHE A 143 25.18 -6.06 -1.53
CA PHE A 143 26.50 -5.63 -1.95
C PHE A 143 26.95 -6.49 -3.14
N GLY A 144 27.19 -5.86 -4.27
CA GLY A 144 27.61 -6.54 -5.50
C GLY A 144 29.12 -6.46 -5.72
N TRP A 145 29.66 -7.36 -6.56
CA TRP A 145 31.07 -7.34 -6.96
C TRP A 145 31.51 -6.01 -7.60
N ARG A 146 30.58 -5.31 -8.25
CA ARG A 146 30.83 -3.97 -8.81
C ARG A 146 31.10 -2.93 -7.76
N ASP A 147 30.48 -3.04 -6.60
CA ASP A 147 30.70 -2.12 -5.47
C ASP A 147 32.11 -2.37 -4.89
N ALA A 148 32.54 -3.64 -4.84
CA ALA A 148 33.91 -4.00 -4.48
C ALA A 148 34.94 -3.42 -5.45
N LEU A 149 34.69 -3.52 -6.76
CA LEU A 149 35.56 -2.91 -7.77
C LEU A 149 35.62 -1.38 -7.66
N GLN A 150 34.49 -0.73 -7.37
CA GLN A 150 34.47 0.71 -7.21
C GLN A 150 35.30 1.16 -5.99
N ILE A 151 35.25 0.41 -4.90
CA ILE A 151 36.10 0.67 -3.71
C ILE A 151 37.58 0.50 -4.09
N VAL A 152 37.96 -0.58 -4.79
CA VAL A 152 39.33 -0.83 -5.20
C VAL A 152 39.85 0.26 -6.14
N THR A 153 39.05 0.67 -7.13
CA THR A 153 39.46 1.73 -8.06
C THR A 153 39.62 3.08 -7.35
N SER A 154 38.73 3.42 -6.43
CA SER A 154 38.82 4.64 -5.65
C SER A 154 40.07 4.65 -4.74
N ALA A 155 40.39 3.53 -4.10
CA ALA A 155 41.58 3.38 -3.28
C ALA A 155 42.88 3.51 -4.11
N SER A 156 42.91 2.90 -5.30
CA SER A 156 44.05 2.98 -6.23
C SER A 156 44.30 4.43 -6.68
N THR A 157 43.24 5.18 -6.93
CA THR A 157 43.36 6.60 -7.33
C THR A 157 43.94 7.45 -6.20
N LEU A 158 43.53 7.19 -4.96
CA LEU A 158 44.08 7.88 -3.79
C LEU A 158 45.58 7.58 -3.59
N ILE A 159 45.98 6.31 -3.72
CA ILE A 159 47.40 5.91 -3.61
C ILE A 159 48.25 6.63 -4.67
N LEU A 160 47.78 6.64 -5.93
CA LEU A 160 48.48 7.34 -7.01
C LEU A 160 48.58 8.85 -6.78
N LEU A 161 47.55 9.45 -6.17
CA LEU A 161 47.58 10.88 -5.82
C LEU A 161 48.60 11.17 -4.73
N VAL A 162 48.69 10.34 -3.71
CA VAL A 162 49.64 10.47 -2.60
C VAL A 162 51.09 10.27 -3.13
N ASP A 163 51.35 9.27 -3.98
CA ASP A 163 52.65 9.07 -4.60
C ASP A 163 53.08 10.27 -5.46
N ARG A 164 52.13 10.86 -6.19
CA ARG A 164 52.38 12.04 -6.99
C ARG A 164 52.74 13.27 -6.14
N ILE A 165 52.05 13.48 -5.04
CA ILE A 165 52.33 14.57 -4.13
C ILE A 165 53.73 14.43 -3.51
N ASN A 166 54.05 13.20 -3.02
CA ASN A 166 55.37 12.95 -2.42
C ASN A 166 56.55 13.07 -3.40
N ARG A 167 56.30 13.07 -4.71
CA ARG A 167 57.38 13.33 -5.73
C ARG A 167 57.53 14.80 -6.11
N ILE A 168 56.62 15.64 -5.70
CA ILE A 168 56.65 17.08 -6.02
C ILE A 168 57.25 17.89 -4.85
N PHE A 169 57.22 17.37 -3.64
CA PHE A 169 57.84 17.90 -2.45
C PHE A 169 59.02 17.04 -2.01
#